data_047bf3e854ed396a4a8a8c6adbd0c3b5
#
_entry.id   047bf3e854ed396a4a8a8c6adbd0c3b5
#
_cell.length_a   1.000
_cell.length_b   1.000
_cell.length_c   1.000
_cell.angle_alpha   90.00
_cell.angle_beta   90.00
_cell.angle_gamma   90.00
#
_symmetry.space_group_name_H-M   'P 1'
#
loop_
_entity.id
_entity.type
_entity.pdbx_description
1 polymer ?
#
loop_
_entity_poly.entity_id
_entity_poly.type
_entity_poly.pdbx_seq_one_letter_code
_entity_poly.pdbx_strand_id
1 'polypeptide(L)'
;MADNHRDYNLTEDQKTIKAKYPPLNKKYEYLDHTADVQLHAWGDTLEETFEQCAMAMFGYMTDTETVEPLDTIEVEAEGHDMLSLLYNFLNEWLYKFSADQFFVPREVKVLYIDRMRYKMRSIGWGEEFSLPKHPQGTEVKAITYSAMQIYEEETPEVFVIIDI
;
A
#
# COMPACT_ATOMS: atom_id res chain seq x y z
N MET A 1 -8.54 9.93 15.43
CA MET A 1 -9.47 8.81 15.27
C MET A 1 -8.92 7.84 14.23
N ALA A 2 -8.98 6.57 14.52
CA ALA A 2 -8.49 5.53 13.61
C ALA A 2 -9.57 5.14 12.60
N ASP A 3 -9.14 4.86 11.36
CA ASP A 3 -10.03 4.46 10.29
C ASP A 3 -9.29 3.43 9.44
N ASN A 4 -9.96 2.31 9.10
CA ASN A 4 -9.34 1.24 8.32
C ASN A 4 -9.73 1.28 6.84
N HIS A 5 -10.55 2.25 6.44
CA HIS A 5 -10.88 2.44 5.04
C HIS A 5 -11.38 3.86 4.82
N ARG A 6 -11.45 4.24 3.56
CA ARG A 6 -12.00 5.52 3.17
C ARG A 6 -13.31 5.30 2.43
N ASP A 7 -14.24 6.23 2.63
CA ASP A 7 -15.52 6.19 1.93
C ASP A 7 -15.38 6.86 0.58
N TYR A 8 -15.59 6.09 -0.47
CA TYR A 8 -15.59 6.59 -1.84
C TYR A 8 -17.01 6.51 -2.40
N ASN A 9 -17.43 7.57 -3.06
CA ASN A 9 -18.73 7.56 -3.77
C ASN A 9 -18.54 6.85 -5.10
N LEU A 10 -18.93 5.59 -5.18
CA LEU A 10 -18.73 4.77 -6.36
C LEU A 10 -19.88 4.91 -7.34
N THR A 11 -19.55 4.92 -8.63
CA THR A 11 -20.55 4.80 -9.70
C THR A 11 -21.05 3.36 -9.74
N GLU A 12 -22.15 3.12 -10.48
CA GLU A 12 -22.68 1.77 -10.63
C GLU A 12 -21.68 0.84 -11.29
N ASP A 13 -20.92 1.33 -12.29
CA ASP A 13 -19.87 0.55 -12.94
C ASP A 13 -18.76 0.18 -11.94
N GLN A 14 -18.34 1.11 -11.10
CA GLN A 14 -17.33 0.86 -10.09
C GLN A 14 -17.81 -0.17 -9.05
N LYS A 15 -19.07 -0.10 -8.64
CA LYS A 15 -19.66 -1.08 -7.73
C LYS A 15 -19.69 -2.47 -8.35
N THR A 16 -19.98 -2.55 -9.65
CA THR A 16 -20.00 -3.81 -10.37
C THR A 16 -18.62 -4.45 -10.41
N ILE A 17 -17.60 -3.66 -10.70
CA ILE A 17 -16.21 -4.16 -10.69
C ILE A 17 -15.82 -4.61 -9.29
N LYS A 18 -16.12 -3.79 -8.29
CA LYS A 18 -15.81 -4.11 -6.90
C LYS A 18 -16.41 -5.45 -6.48
N ALA A 19 -17.64 -5.73 -6.89
CA ALA A 19 -18.36 -6.97 -6.56
C ALA A 19 -17.89 -8.17 -7.37
N LYS A 20 -17.13 -7.96 -8.44
CA LYS A 20 -16.69 -9.03 -9.35
C LYS A 20 -15.61 -9.93 -8.73
N TYR A 21 -14.81 -9.39 -7.84
CA TYR A 21 -13.69 -10.09 -7.23
C TYR A 21 -13.90 -10.25 -5.73
N PRO A 22 -13.22 -11.21 -5.07
CA PRO A 22 -13.36 -11.37 -3.63
C PRO A 22 -12.94 -10.10 -2.88
N PRO A 23 -13.62 -9.77 -1.76
CA PRO A 23 -13.23 -8.62 -0.95
C PRO A 23 -11.79 -8.75 -0.46
N LEU A 24 -11.09 -7.62 -0.38
CA LEU A 24 -9.71 -7.59 0.10
C LEU A 24 -9.69 -7.70 1.63
N ASN A 25 -8.71 -8.42 2.14
CA ASN A 25 -8.47 -8.50 3.57
C ASN A 25 -7.60 -7.29 3.96
N LYS A 26 -8.19 -6.37 4.72
CA LYS A 26 -7.53 -5.11 5.08
C LYS A 26 -7.06 -5.14 6.52
N LYS A 27 -5.76 -5.18 6.70
CA LYS A 27 -5.12 -5.14 8.02
C LYS A 27 -4.35 -3.83 8.16
N TYR A 28 -5.08 -2.73 8.04
CA TYR A 28 -4.49 -1.39 8.18
C TYR A 28 -5.56 -0.39 8.60
N GLU A 29 -5.10 0.74 9.09
CA GLU A 29 -5.96 1.86 9.45
C GLU A 29 -5.20 3.16 9.21
N TYR A 30 -5.92 4.27 9.20
CA TYR A 30 -5.35 5.59 9.04
C TYR A 30 -5.49 6.35 10.34
N LEU A 31 -4.37 6.92 10.81
CA LEU A 31 -4.35 7.72 12.04
C LEU A 31 -4.11 9.17 11.67
N ASP A 32 -4.88 10.07 12.29
CA ASP A 32 -4.72 11.50 12.06
C ASP A 32 -3.36 11.97 12.59
N HIS A 33 -2.72 12.82 11.81
CA HIS A 33 -1.47 13.46 12.17
C HIS A 33 -1.53 14.90 11.66
N THR A 34 -0.91 15.85 12.36
CA THR A 34 -0.97 17.25 11.95
C THR A 34 -0.46 17.42 10.53
N ALA A 35 -1.35 17.80 9.61
CA ALA A 35 -1.09 18.04 8.19
C ALA A 35 -0.62 16.81 7.40
N ASP A 36 -0.66 15.62 8.02
CA ASP A 36 -0.22 14.37 7.41
C ASP A 36 -1.18 13.25 7.79
N VAL A 37 -0.88 12.05 7.30
CA VAL A 37 -1.60 10.83 7.68
C VAL A 37 -0.57 9.79 8.09
N GLN A 38 -0.86 9.08 9.16
CA GLN A 38 -0.04 7.95 9.57
C GLN A 38 -0.72 6.65 9.13
N LEU A 39 -0.01 5.84 8.37
CA LEU A 39 -0.44 4.50 8.03
C LEU A 39 -0.05 3.58 9.17
N HIS A 40 -1.00 2.79 9.65
CA HIS A 40 -0.75 1.73 10.62
C HIS A 40 -1.19 0.43 9.99
N ALA A 41 -0.27 -0.49 9.80
CA ALA A 41 -0.55 -1.78 9.18
C ALA A 41 0.00 -2.91 10.04
N TRP A 42 -0.59 -4.09 9.92
CA TRP A 42 -0.21 -5.26 10.69
C TRP A 42 -0.45 -6.53 9.87
N GLY A 43 0.05 -7.65 10.38
CA GLY A 43 -0.13 -8.93 9.72
C GLY A 43 0.35 -10.06 10.62
N ASP A 44 0.17 -11.28 10.17
CA ASP A 44 0.64 -12.47 10.89
C ASP A 44 2.15 -12.62 10.73
N THR A 45 2.71 -12.07 9.66
CA THR A 45 4.14 -12.08 9.38
C THR A 45 4.60 -10.68 9.02
N LEU A 46 5.91 -10.45 9.03
CA LEU A 46 6.46 -9.16 8.60
C LEU A 46 6.18 -8.93 7.13
N GLU A 47 6.26 -9.99 6.33
CA GLU A 47 5.95 -9.94 4.90
C GLU A 47 4.53 -9.40 4.67
N GLU A 48 3.56 -9.98 5.37
CA GLU A 48 2.17 -9.53 5.26
C GLU A 48 2.01 -8.09 5.74
N THR A 49 2.71 -7.72 6.79
CA THR A 49 2.65 -6.36 7.33
C THR A 49 3.12 -5.33 6.31
N PHE A 50 4.20 -5.64 5.59
CA PHE A 50 4.69 -4.77 4.52
C PHE A 50 3.68 -4.68 3.38
N GLU A 51 3.08 -5.81 2.98
CA GLU A 51 2.03 -5.84 1.96
C GLU A 51 0.88 -4.91 2.35
N GLN A 52 0.42 -5.03 3.57
CA GLN A 52 -0.70 -4.24 4.06
C GLN A 52 -0.36 -2.75 4.14
N CYS A 53 0.88 -2.42 4.47
CA CYS A 53 1.31 -1.03 4.48
C CYS A 53 1.27 -0.41 3.08
N ALA A 54 1.74 -1.16 2.07
CA ALA A 54 1.64 -0.71 0.67
C ALA A 54 0.18 -0.53 0.26
N MET A 55 -0.67 -1.47 0.62
CA MET A 55 -2.10 -1.38 0.29
C MET A 55 -2.78 -0.24 1.03
N ALA A 56 -2.36 0.07 2.26
CA ALA A 56 -2.87 1.24 2.98
C ALA A 56 -2.54 2.53 2.22
N MET A 57 -1.33 2.62 1.69
CA MET A 57 -0.92 3.78 0.89
C MET A 57 -1.80 3.93 -0.35
N PHE A 58 -2.01 2.86 -1.11
CA PHE A 58 -2.84 2.91 -2.30
C PHE A 58 -4.32 3.13 -1.98
N GLY A 59 -4.80 2.56 -0.87
CA GLY A 59 -6.17 2.76 -0.42
C GLY A 59 -6.48 4.21 -0.06
N TYR A 60 -5.45 5.00 0.22
CA TYR A 60 -5.61 6.43 0.47
C TYR A 60 -5.77 7.20 -0.84
N MET A 61 -5.28 6.65 -1.95
CA MET A 61 -5.32 7.29 -3.27
C MET A 61 -6.54 6.89 -4.10
N THR A 62 -7.06 5.69 -3.88
CA THR A 62 -8.23 5.19 -4.60
C THR A 62 -8.86 4.05 -3.81
N ASP A 63 -10.06 3.61 -4.25
CA ASP A 63 -10.64 2.36 -3.73
C ASP A 63 -10.01 1.20 -4.50
N THR A 64 -9.07 0.51 -3.89
CA THR A 64 -8.32 -0.56 -4.55
C THR A 64 -9.20 -1.75 -4.94
N GLU A 65 -10.39 -1.87 -4.37
CA GLU A 65 -11.32 -2.93 -4.76
C GLU A 65 -12.00 -2.65 -6.11
N THR A 66 -11.87 -1.43 -6.64
CA THR A 66 -12.32 -1.11 -8.01
C THR A 66 -11.24 -1.42 -9.05
N VAL A 67 -10.05 -1.81 -8.62
CA VAL A 67 -8.94 -2.16 -9.49
C VAL A 67 -9.06 -3.63 -9.88
N GLU A 68 -8.91 -3.92 -11.17
CA GLU A 68 -8.93 -5.30 -11.65
C GLU A 68 -7.50 -5.87 -11.73
N PRO A 69 -7.30 -7.13 -11.33
CA PRO A 69 -5.95 -7.73 -11.33
C PRO A 69 -5.56 -8.24 -12.71
N LEU A 70 -5.50 -7.33 -13.69
CA LEU A 70 -5.28 -7.69 -15.10
C LEU A 70 -3.81 -7.86 -15.45
N ASP A 71 -2.94 -7.08 -14.82
CA ASP A 71 -1.51 -7.09 -15.08
C ASP A 71 -0.74 -7.36 -13.80
N THR A 72 0.50 -7.76 -13.96
CA THR A 72 1.39 -8.10 -12.85
C THR A 72 2.67 -7.31 -12.97
N ILE A 73 3.11 -6.72 -11.85
CA ILE A 73 4.39 -6.01 -11.78
C ILE A 73 5.18 -6.54 -10.60
N GLU A 74 6.48 -6.75 -10.79
CA GLU A 74 7.39 -7.07 -9.69
C GLU A 74 8.15 -5.83 -9.28
N VAL A 75 8.34 -5.68 -7.97
CA VAL A 75 9.13 -4.59 -7.39
C VAL A 75 10.13 -5.18 -6.42
N GLU A 76 11.40 -4.82 -6.61
CA GLU A 76 12.47 -5.19 -5.70
C GLU A 76 12.87 -3.96 -4.89
N ALA A 77 13.32 -4.18 -3.67
CA ALA A 77 13.84 -3.12 -2.82
C ALA A 77 14.99 -3.64 -2.01
N GLU A 78 15.89 -2.74 -1.62
CA GLU A 78 16.97 -3.05 -0.71
C GLU A 78 17.24 -1.87 0.21
N GLY A 79 17.82 -2.17 1.36
CA GLY A 79 18.18 -1.17 2.34
C GLY A 79 19.38 -1.63 3.13
N HIS A 80 19.72 -0.90 4.19
CA HIS A 80 20.81 -1.26 5.09
C HIS A 80 20.32 -1.63 6.48
N ASP A 81 19.03 -1.52 6.70
CA ASP A 81 18.33 -2.01 7.88
C ASP A 81 16.87 -2.21 7.52
N MET A 82 16.05 -2.66 8.47
CA MET A 82 14.66 -2.97 8.18
C MET A 82 13.83 -1.70 7.91
N LEU A 83 14.14 -0.60 8.60
CA LEU A 83 13.42 0.66 8.38
C LEU A 83 13.69 1.21 6.98
N SER A 84 14.95 1.26 6.55
CA SER A 84 15.28 1.73 5.21
C SER A 84 14.73 0.79 4.15
N LEU A 85 14.64 -0.50 4.43
CA LEU A 85 14.04 -1.47 3.50
C LEU A 85 12.55 -1.17 3.30
N LEU A 86 11.81 -0.95 4.38
CA LEU A 86 10.39 -0.59 4.28
C LEU A 86 10.23 0.73 3.52
N TYR A 87 11.04 1.72 3.86
CA TYR A 87 11.01 3.02 3.19
C TYR A 87 11.22 2.88 1.68
N ASN A 88 12.25 2.14 1.27
CA ASN A 88 12.55 1.94 -0.14
C ASN A 88 11.48 1.11 -0.86
N PHE A 89 10.94 0.12 -0.17
CA PHE A 89 9.85 -0.70 -0.70
C PHE A 89 8.61 0.17 -1.05
N LEU A 90 8.21 1.02 -0.13
CA LEU A 90 7.06 1.89 -0.36
C LEU A 90 7.35 2.92 -1.45
N ASN A 91 8.56 3.46 -1.49
CA ASN A 91 8.96 4.40 -2.53
C ASN A 91 8.97 3.76 -3.92
N GLU A 92 9.42 2.52 -4.03
CA GLU A 92 9.42 1.81 -5.31
C GLU A 92 7.98 1.62 -5.81
N TRP A 93 7.04 1.26 -4.92
CA TRP A 93 5.64 1.15 -5.31
C TRP A 93 5.03 2.48 -5.66
N LEU A 94 5.33 3.53 -4.89
CA LEU A 94 4.83 4.86 -5.19
C LEU A 94 5.36 5.35 -6.55
N TYR A 95 6.61 5.04 -6.87
CA TYR A 95 7.20 5.39 -8.15
C TYR A 95 6.49 4.70 -9.31
N LYS A 96 6.16 3.42 -9.17
CA LYS A 96 5.40 2.70 -10.20
C LYS A 96 4.07 3.35 -10.49
N PHE A 97 3.43 3.89 -9.47
CA PHE A 97 2.16 4.59 -9.64
C PHE A 97 2.36 6.01 -10.21
N SER A 98 3.29 6.78 -9.67
CA SER A 98 3.34 8.23 -9.95
C SER A 98 4.18 8.60 -11.16
N ALA A 99 5.14 7.80 -11.58
CA ALA A 99 6.11 8.21 -12.58
C ALA A 99 6.44 7.18 -13.65
N ASP A 100 6.24 5.89 -13.40
CA ASP A 100 6.68 4.86 -14.33
C ASP A 100 5.53 4.38 -15.21
N GLN A 101 4.69 3.49 -14.70
CA GLN A 101 3.62 2.88 -15.48
C GLN A 101 2.24 3.34 -15.04
N PHE A 102 2.17 4.23 -14.06
CA PHE A 102 0.92 4.66 -13.44
C PHE A 102 0.12 3.47 -12.93
N PHE A 103 0.84 2.46 -12.45
CA PHE A 103 0.26 1.19 -12.03
C PHE A 103 -0.34 1.32 -10.64
N VAL A 104 -1.61 0.89 -10.51
CA VAL A 104 -2.26 0.79 -9.21
C VAL A 104 -2.56 -0.68 -8.95
N PRO A 105 -2.14 -1.23 -7.79
CA PRO A 105 -2.42 -2.64 -7.49
C PRO A 105 -3.78 -2.80 -6.81
N ARG A 106 -4.44 -3.92 -7.11
CA ARG A 106 -5.53 -4.41 -6.27
C ARG A 106 -4.96 -5.14 -5.07
N GLU A 107 -3.84 -5.84 -5.27
CA GLU A 107 -3.21 -6.63 -4.22
C GLU A 107 -1.71 -6.65 -4.41
N VAL A 108 -0.97 -6.62 -3.32
CA VAL A 108 0.48 -6.73 -3.31
C VAL A 108 0.85 -7.93 -2.44
N LYS A 109 1.79 -8.72 -2.91
CA LYS A 109 2.33 -9.87 -2.17
C LYS A 109 3.84 -9.70 -2.03
N VAL A 110 4.34 -9.80 -0.81
CA VAL A 110 5.79 -9.84 -0.56
C VAL A 110 6.23 -11.28 -0.66
N LEU A 111 7.09 -11.56 -1.64
CA LEU A 111 7.55 -12.92 -1.91
C LEU A 111 8.57 -13.38 -0.87
N TYR A 112 9.46 -12.48 -0.46
CA TYR A 112 10.41 -12.76 0.62
C TYR A 112 11.03 -11.46 1.12
N ILE A 113 11.54 -11.53 2.36
CA ILE A 113 12.39 -10.51 2.95
C ILE A 113 13.67 -11.21 3.39
N ASP A 114 14.81 -10.83 2.79
CA ASP A 114 16.12 -11.35 3.18
C ASP A 114 16.66 -10.47 4.30
N ARG A 115 16.60 -10.97 5.53
CA ARG A 115 17.00 -10.21 6.72
C ARG A 115 18.51 -10.08 6.88
N MET A 116 19.27 -10.87 6.13
CA MET A 116 20.74 -10.80 6.19
C MET A 116 21.27 -9.70 5.29
N ARG A 117 20.63 -9.52 4.12
CA ARG A 117 21.07 -8.55 3.12
C ARG A 117 20.14 -7.35 3.02
N TYR A 118 19.03 -7.36 3.73
CA TYR A 118 17.99 -6.33 3.67
C TYR A 118 17.55 -6.09 2.23
N LYS A 119 17.18 -7.20 1.58
CA LYS A 119 16.63 -7.20 0.23
C LYS A 119 15.29 -7.87 0.25
N MET A 120 14.40 -7.43 -0.65
CA MET A 120 13.10 -8.04 -0.74
C MET A 120 12.58 -7.98 -2.17
N ARG A 121 11.61 -8.84 -2.45
CA ARG A 121 10.92 -8.85 -3.71
C ARG A 121 9.42 -8.94 -3.45
N SER A 122 8.66 -8.17 -4.24
CA SER A 122 7.21 -8.18 -4.14
C SER A 122 6.61 -8.21 -5.54
N ILE A 123 5.34 -8.60 -5.59
CA ILE A 123 4.58 -8.66 -6.83
C ILE A 123 3.22 -8.04 -6.58
N GLY A 124 2.69 -7.31 -7.55
CA GLY A 124 1.37 -6.72 -7.46
C GLY A 124 0.53 -7.07 -8.67
N TRP A 125 -0.76 -7.22 -8.44
CA TRP A 125 -1.76 -7.45 -9.47
C TRP A 125 -2.66 -6.24 -9.55
N GLY A 126 -2.76 -5.64 -10.74
CA GLY A 126 -3.55 -4.43 -10.92
C GLY A 126 -3.59 -3.98 -12.36
N GLU A 127 -3.61 -2.68 -12.55
CA GLU A 127 -3.77 -2.09 -13.87
C GLU A 127 -3.34 -0.62 -13.84
N GLU A 128 -3.31 0.02 -15.00
CA GLU A 128 -3.03 1.45 -15.08
C GLU A 128 -4.18 2.24 -14.44
N PHE A 129 -3.84 3.23 -13.65
CA PHE A 129 -4.83 4.10 -13.02
C PHE A 129 -5.60 4.90 -14.06
N SER A 130 -6.93 4.94 -13.93
CA SER A 130 -7.80 5.66 -14.84
C SER A 130 -8.92 6.32 -14.03
N LEU A 131 -9.05 7.64 -14.13
CA LEU A 131 -10.06 8.38 -13.36
C LEU A 131 -11.49 7.90 -13.61
N PRO A 132 -11.91 7.58 -14.85
CA PRO A 132 -13.27 7.07 -15.05
C PRO A 132 -13.53 5.73 -14.35
N LYS A 133 -12.51 4.91 -14.21
CA LYS A 133 -12.64 3.57 -13.64
C LYS A 133 -12.37 3.55 -12.13
N HIS A 134 -11.42 4.35 -11.68
CA HIS A 134 -10.98 4.33 -10.29
C HIS A 134 -11.33 5.63 -9.59
N PRO A 135 -12.01 5.60 -8.44
CA PRO A 135 -12.36 6.84 -7.77
C PRO A 135 -11.13 7.58 -7.31
N GLN A 136 -11.18 8.91 -7.39
CA GLN A 136 -10.06 9.75 -6.98
C GLN A 136 -10.08 9.95 -5.47
N GLY A 137 -8.98 9.57 -4.81
CA GLY A 137 -8.77 9.83 -3.40
C GLY A 137 -7.84 11.00 -3.21
N THR A 138 -6.89 10.86 -2.29
CA THR A 138 -5.93 11.90 -1.97
C THR A 138 -4.56 11.52 -2.52
N GLU A 139 -3.90 12.47 -3.18
CA GLU A 139 -2.55 12.24 -3.67
C GLU A 139 -1.59 12.03 -2.50
N VAL A 140 -0.77 10.98 -2.60
CA VAL A 140 0.34 10.75 -1.68
C VAL A 140 1.58 11.33 -2.33
N LYS A 141 2.11 12.40 -1.76
CA LYS A 141 3.25 13.12 -2.36
C LYS A 141 4.57 12.47 -2.03
N ALA A 142 4.71 11.96 -0.82
CA ALA A 142 5.97 11.38 -0.37
C ALA A 142 5.73 10.48 0.85
N ILE A 143 6.69 9.60 1.08
CA ILE A 143 6.75 8.79 2.29
C ILE A 143 7.84 9.42 3.15
N THR A 144 7.54 9.66 4.44
CA THR A 144 8.53 10.25 5.32
C THR A 144 9.26 9.14 6.09
N TYR A 145 10.57 9.29 6.19
CA TYR A 145 11.39 8.33 6.93
C TYR A 145 11.33 8.59 8.44
N SER A 146 11.12 9.84 8.84
CA SER A 146 11.05 10.19 10.25
C SER A 146 9.81 9.60 10.89
N ALA A 147 9.93 9.20 12.15
CA ALA A 147 8.87 8.57 12.93
C ALA A 147 8.36 7.23 12.36
N MET A 148 9.05 6.66 11.38
CA MET A 148 8.75 5.31 10.90
C MET A 148 9.09 4.30 11.99
N GLN A 149 8.18 3.35 12.23
CA GLN A 149 8.35 2.37 13.31
C GLN A 149 8.00 0.98 12.80
N ILE A 150 8.79 0.00 13.22
CA ILE A 150 8.52 -1.41 12.93
C ILE A 150 8.61 -2.17 14.26
N TYR A 151 7.55 -2.90 14.58
CA TYR A 151 7.48 -3.77 15.75
C TYR A 151 7.26 -5.18 15.26
N GLU A 152 8.16 -6.09 15.62
CA GLU A 152 8.10 -7.48 15.14
C GLU A 152 7.64 -8.47 16.21
N GLU A 153 7.53 -8.03 17.46
CA GLU A 153 7.14 -8.92 18.55
C GLU A 153 5.66 -9.25 18.48
N GLU A 154 5.32 -10.49 18.77
CA GLU A 154 3.96 -11.02 18.72
C GLU A 154 3.36 -10.82 17.31
N THR A 155 2.44 -9.86 17.16
CA THR A 155 1.85 -9.52 15.86
C THR A 155 2.67 -8.38 15.27
N PRO A 156 3.34 -8.60 14.13
CA PRO A 156 4.10 -7.53 13.49
C PRO A 156 3.22 -6.35 13.09
N GLU A 157 3.73 -5.14 13.29
CA GLU A 157 3.01 -3.93 12.90
C GLU A 157 4.00 -2.82 12.52
N VAL A 158 3.57 -1.92 11.68
CA VAL A 158 4.38 -0.80 11.22
C VAL A 158 3.56 0.49 11.27
N PHE A 159 4.27 1.60 11.46
CA PHE A 159 3.70 2.95 11.42
C PHE A 159 4.52 3.79 10.46
N VAL A 160 3.86 4.42 9.49
CA VAL A 160 4.54 5.20 8.45
C VAL A 160 3.74 6.48 8.21
N ILE A 161 4.40 7.62 8.29
CA ILE A 161 3.76 8.90 7.98
C ILE A 161 3.94 9.21 6.51
N ILE A 162 2.84 9.53 5.85
CA ILE A 162 2.85 9.94 4.45
C ILE A 162 2.48 11.41 4.33
N ASP A 163 3.11 12.09 3.39
CA ASP A 163 2.86 13.48 3.08
C ASP A 163 1.79 13.57 2.00
N ILE A 164 0.74 14.33 2.28
CA ILE A 164 -0.43 14.43 1.40
C ILE A 164 -0.70 15.87 0.96
#